data_b7fc6b76350c79b67a0c4e47644cbed9
#
_entry.id   b7fc6b76350c79b67a0c4e47644cbed9
#
_cell.length_a   1.000
_cell.length_b   1.000
_cell.length_c   1.000
_cell.angle_alpha   90.00
_cell.angle_beta   90.00
_cell.angle_gamma   90.00
#
_symmetry.space_group_name_H-M   'P 1'
#
loop_
_entity.id
_entity.type
_entity.pdbx_description
1 polymer ?
#
loop_
_entity_poly.entity_id
_entity_poly.type
_entity_poly.pdbx_seq_one_letter_code
_entity_poly.pdbx_strand_id
1 'polypeptide(L)'
;KEEVPVFLAQKIMPGTCKAVLTQPDGLKVDISNTSYLDYITNKSLPVVSMEKEELDTLPLRYYTITIPRGGEYSLTLSDGSILTMNSESEIRIPENFDKRQRDVYMSGEIYFEIARDTAVPFIVHTDRGNIKVLGTSFSVRDYQDETFLETTLVSGKIAFNQSEKEVYLKPNEQLRLNKENGETTVEMVDVRLY
;
A
#
# COMPACT_ATOMS: atom_id res chain seq x y z
N LYS A 1 -36.15 19.25 -33.89
CA LYS A 1 -35.73 17.98 -33.25
C LYS A 1 -34.26 18.15 -32.93
N GLU A 2 -33.95 18.43 -31.66
CA GLU A 2 -32.58 18.47 -31.15
C GLU A 2 -32.10 17.01 -31.03
N GLU A 3 -31.01 16.69 -31.70
CA GLU A 3 -30.31 15.43 -31.52
C GLU A 3 -29.53 15.50 -30.21
N VAL A 4 -29.91 14.65 -29.25
CA VAL A 4 -29.15 14.45 -27.99
C VAL A 4 -27.86 13.75 -28.36
N PRO A 5 -26.67 14.29 -28.00
CA PRO A 5 -25.42 13.59 -28.28
C PRO A 5 -25.37 12.28 -27.49
N VAL A 6 -25.27 11.18 -28.22
CA VAL A 6 -25.02 9.87 -27.64
C VAL A 6 -23.60 9.87 -27.09
N PHE A 7 -23.45 10.05 -25.80
CA PHE A 7 -22.20 9.74 -25.11
C PHE A 7 -21.94 8.23 -25.27
N LEU A 8 -21.01 7.90 -26.15
CA LEU A 8 -20.43 6.57 -26.20
C LEU A 8 -19.79 6.31 -24.82
N ALA A 9 -20.46 5.50 -24.01
CA ALA A 9 -19.87 5.00 -22.79
C ALA A 9 -18.55 4.31 -23.17
N GLN A 10 -17.44 4.93 -22.86
CA GLN A 10 -16.14 4.28 -23.01
C GLN A 10 -16.21 3.00 -22.20
N LYS A 11 -16.06 1.87 -22.88
CA LYS A 11 -16.01 0.56 -22.25
C LYS A 11 -14.85 0.59 -21.26
N ILE A 12 -15.18 0.62 -19.97
CA ILE A 12 -14.19 0.52 -18.90
C ILE A 12 -13.59 -0.88 -19.05
N MET A 13 -12.37 -0.95 -19.55
CA MET A 13 -11.64 -2.21 -19.63
C MET A 13 -11.13 -2.53 -18.23
N PRO A 14 -11.18 -3.80 -17.81
CA PRO A 14 -10.50 -4.21 -16.57
C PRO A 14 -9.05 -3.76 -16.59
N GLY A 15 -8.51 -3.44 -15.42
CA GLY A 15 -7.08 -3.12 -15.26
C GLY A 15 -6.24 -4.23 -15.87
N THR A 16 -5.11 -3.86 -16.47
CA THR A 16 -4.15 -4.84 -16.98
C THR A 16 -2.99 -4.95 -15.98
N CYS A 17 -2.47 -6.16 -15.78
CA CYS A 17 -1.31 -6.36 -14.93
C CYS A 17 -0.15 -5.52 -15.46
N LYS A 18 0.21 -4.44 -14.76
CA LYS A 18 1.31 -3.53 -15.11
C LYS A 18 1.95 -3.00 -13.84
N ALA A 19 3.24 -3.22 -13.68
CA ALA A 19 3.98 -2.71 -12.55
C ALA A 19 5.44 -2.43 -12.92
N VAL A 20 5.98 -1.33 -12.42
CA VAL A 20 7.39 -0.96 -12.56
C VAL A 20 8.04 -0.97 -11.18
N LEU A 21 9.07 -1.78 -11.01
CA LEU A 21 9.91 -1.82 -9.83
C LEU A 21 11.11 -0.89 -10.00
N THR A 22 11.29 0.06 -9.10
CA THR A 22 12.52 0.83 -8.97
C THR A 22 13.35 0.26 -7.82
N GLN A 23 14.57 -0.17 -8.12
CA GLN A 23 15.49 -0.72 -7.14
C GLN A 23 16.16 0.39 -6.32
N PRO A 24 16.80 0.04 -5.18
CA PRO A 24 17.51 1.01 -4.35
C PRO A 24 18.63 1.78 -5.06
N ASP A 25 19.19 1.22 -6.14
CA ASP A 25 20.22 1.86 -7.01
C ASP A 25 19.59 2.74 -8.12
N GLY A 26 18.25 2.82 -8.19
CA GLY A 26 17.51 3.60 -9.19
C GLY A 26 17.19 2.84 -10.48
N LEU A 27 17.65 1.59 -10.65
CA LEU A 27 17.33 0.80 -11.83
C LEU A 27 15.82 0.48 -11.85
N LYS A 28 15.17 0.71 -13.00
CA LYS A 28 13.75 0.41 -13.21
C LYS A 28 13.59 -0.88 -13.98
N VAL A 29 12.70 -1.74 -13.52
CA VAL A 29 12.40 -3.04 -14.12
C VAL A 29 10.90 -3.21 -14.26
N ASP A 30 10.43 -3.64 -15.42
CA ASP A 30 9.04 -4.06 -15.61
C ASP A 30 8.83 -5.44 -14.96
N ILE A 31 7.96 -5.49 -13.97
CA ILE A 31 7.60 -6.72 -13.23
C ILE A 31 6.17 -7.18 -13.51
N SER A 32 5.52 -6.66 -14.54
CA SER A 32 4.12 -6.98 -14.88
C SER A 32 3.84 -8.49 -15.02
N ASN A 33 4.83 -9.25 -15.42
CA ASN A 33 4.74 -10.71 -15.62
C ASN A 33 5.61 -11.51 -14.62
N THR A 34 6.07 -10.87 -13.54
CA THR A 34 7.00 -11.48 -12.57
C THR A 34 6.49 -11.22 -11.17
N SER A 35 6.52 -12.21 -10.30
CA SER A 35 6.25 -12.01 -8.88
C SER A 35 7.34 -11.12 -8.26
N TYR A 36 6.93 -10.13 -7.46
CA TYR A 36 7.85 -9.29 -6.69
C TYR A 36 8.78 -10.15 -5.82
N LEU A 37 8.21 -11.13 -5.11
CA LEU A 37 8.96 -12.01 -4.21
C LEU A 37 9.99 -12.84 -4.99
N ASP A 38 9.61 -13.40 -6.15
CA ASP A 38 10.53 -14.15 -7.01
C ASP A 38 11.66 -13.25 -7.52
N TYR A 39 11.32 -12.00 -7.87
CA TYR A 39 12.30 -11.04 -8.35
C TYR A 39 13.36 -10.73 -7.27
N ILE A 40 12.95 -10.37 -6.06
CA ILE A 40 13.89 -10.03 -4.98
C ILE A 40 14.68 -11.25 -4.49
N THR A 41 14.07 -12.44 -4.48
CA THR A 41 14.71 -13.69 -4.05
C THR A 41 15.76 -14.17 -5.06
N ASN A 42 15.44 -14.10 -6.36
CA ASN A 42 16.38 -14.50 -7.43
C ASN A 42 17.53 -13.50 -7.63
N LYS A 43 17.36 -12.27 -7.18
CA LYS A 43 18.38 -11.23 -7.14
C LYS A 43 19.22 -11.24 -5.87
N SER A 44 19.22 -12.34 -5.12
CA SER A 44 20.11 -12.52 -3.99
C SER A 44 21.53 -12.18 -4.45
N LEU A 45 21.94 -10.94 -4.20
CA LEU A 45 23.34 -10.53 -4.32
C LEU A 45 24.15 -11.55 -3.52
N PRO A 46 25.36 -11.91 -3.97
CA PRO A 46 26.22 -12.75 -3.17
C PRO A 46 26.26 -12.10 -1.77
N VAL A 47 25.77 -12.84 -0.78
CA VAL A 47 25.87 -12.44 0.61
C VAL A 47 27.37 -12.34 0.88
N VAL A 48 27.93 -11.15 0.73
CA VAL A 48 29.17 -10.82 1.41
C VAL A 48 28.75 -10.95 2.86
N SER A 49 29.30 -11.91 3.56
CA SER A 49 29.10 -12.18 4.97
C SER A 49 29.57 -10.96 5.76
N MET A 50 28.73 -9.91 5.80
CA MET A 50 28.91 -8.77 6.68
C MET A 50 28.49 -9.21 8.09
N GLU A 51 29.27 -8.86 9.07
CA GLU A 51 28.95 -9.13 10.45
C GLU A 51 27.65 -8.37 10.79
N LYS A 52 26.79 -8.99 11.61
CA LYS A 52 25.41 -8.58 11.91
C LYS A 52 25.30 -7.15 12.48
N GLU A 53 26.39 -6.63 13.06
CA GLU A 53 26.47 -5.26 13.61
C GLU A 53 26.68 -4.17 12.54
N GLU A 54 27.21 -4.50 11.37
CA GLU A 54 27.38 -3.56 10.26
C GLU A 54 26.10 -3.31 9.48
N LEU A 55 25.15 -4.29 9.47
CA LEU A 55 23.86 -4.16 8.77
C LEU A 55 22.94 -3.10 9.41
N ASP A 56 23.01 -2.93 10.73
CA ASP A 56 22.17 -1.98 11.47
C ASP A 56 22.62 -0.51 11.29
N THR A 57 23.78 -0.26 10.69
CA THR A 57 24.33 1.09 10.44
C THR A 57 24.17 1.56 8.99
N LEU A 58 23.75 0.68 8.07
CA LEU A 58 23.54 1.04 6.67
C LEU A 58 22.23 1.85 6.50
N PRO A 59 22.21 2.85 5.61
CA PRO A 59 20.99 3.58 5.31
C PRO A 59 19.93 2.60 4.77
N LEU A 60 18.69 2.75 5.25
CA LEU A 60 17.56 1.95 4.77
C LEU A 60 17.42 2.07 3.26
N ARG A 61 17.46 0.95 2.58
CA ARG A 61 17.30 0.84 1.13
C ARG A 61 15.88 0.40 0.84
N TYR A 62 15.24 1.02 -0.14
CA TYR A 62 13.85 0.77 -0.49
C TYR A 62 13.71 0.30 -1.93
N TYR A 63 12.82 -0.67 -2.13
CA TYR A 63 12.20 -0.94 -3.43
C TYR A 63 10.96 -0.07 -3.56
N THR A 64 10.76 0.53 -4.73
CA THR A 64 9.53 1.28 -5.04
C THR A 64 8.80 0.59 -6.17
N ILE A 65 7.52 0.25 -5.96
CA ILE A 65 6.65 -0.31 -7.00
C ILE A 65 5.66 0.77 -7.39
N THR A 66 5.59 1.10 -8.67
CA THR A 66 4.69 2.09 -9.24
C THR A 66 3.76 1.44 -10.26
N ILE A 67 2.47 1.69 -10.15
CA ILE A 67 1.45 1.19 -11.07
C ILE A 67 1.09 2.31 -12.04
N PRO A 68 1.31 2.13 -13.35
CA PRO A 68 0.95 3.12 -14.35
C PRO A 68 -0.57 3.19 -14.52
N ARG A 69 -1.04 4.23 -15.18
CA ARG A 69 -2.45 4.44 -15.46
C ARG A 69 -3.09 3.26 -16.19
N GLY A 70 -4.25 2.81 -15.70
CA GLY A 70 -4.97 1.64 -16.19
C GLY A 70 -4.30 0.30 -15.86
N GLY A 71 -3.29 0.31 -14.98
CA GLY A 71 -2.66 -0.90 -14.44
C GLY A 71 -3.28 -1.33 -13.12
N GLU A 72 -3.03 -2.57 -12.76
CA GLU A 72 -3.24 -3.16 -11.43
C GLU A 72 -2.13 -4.18 -11.18
N TYR A 73 -1.77 -4.42 -9.94
CA TYR A 73 -0.75 -5.40 -9.60
C TYR A 73 -0.95 -5.94 -8.18
N SER A 74 -0.81 -7.25 -8.02
CA SER A 74 -0.81 -7.90 -6.72
C SER A 74 0.56 -8.45 -6.40
N LEU A 75 1.06 -8.19 -5.19
CA LEU A 75 2.36 -8.65 -4.74
C LEU A 75 2.25 -9.34 -3.38
N THR A 76 3.14 -10.30 -3.15
CA THR A 76 3.32 -10.95 -1.86
C THR A 76 4.63 -10.46 -1.25
N LEU A 77 4.58 -10.03 0.01
CA LEU A 77 5.76 -9.64 0.78
C LEU A 77 6.45 -10.86 1.41
N SER A 78 7.67 -10.66 1.88
CA SER A 78 8.47 -11.74 2.52
C SER A 78 7.86 -12.29 3.81
N ASP A 79 6.98 -11.53 4.47
CA ASP A 79 6.24 -11.96 5.66
C ASP A 79 4.93 -12.70 5.34
N GLY A 80 4.62 -12.90 4.05
CA GLY A 80 3.40 -13.51 3.56
C GLY A 80 2.20 -12.56 3.43
N SER A 81 2.36 -11.27 3.72
CA SER A 81 1.33 -10.27 3.47
C SER A 81 1.10 -10.09 1.97
N ILE A 82 -0.16 -9.86 1.56
CA ILE A 82 -0.55 -9.65 0.16
C ILE A 82 -1.08 -8.23 0.01
N LEU A 83 -0.62 -7.55 -1.03
CA LEU A 83 -1.02 -6.20 -1.38
C LEU A 83 -1.56 -6.19 -2.81
N THR A 84 -2.76 -5.66 -3.00
CA THR A 84 -3.34 -5.43 -4.34
C THR A 84 -3.39 -3.93 -4.59
N MET A 85 -2.62 -3.49 -5.57
CA MET A 85 -2.42 -2.09 -5.92
C MET A 85 -3.26 -1.72 -7.15
N ASN A 86 -3.98 -0.61 -7.07
CA ASN A 86 -4.77 -0.06 -8.16
C ASN A 86 -3.93 0.92 -9.00
N SER A 87 -4.53 1.39 -10.10
CA SER A 87 -3.93 2.37 -11.04
C SER A 87 -3.37 3.60 -10.33
N GLU A 88 -2.24 4.11 -10.84
CA GLU A 88 -1.58 5.33 -10.34
C GLU A 88 -1.18 5.28 -8.86
N SER A 89 -0.98 4.06 -8.33
CA SER A 89 -0.53 3.82 -6.96
C SER A 89 0.97 3.58 -6.90
N GLU A 90 1.54 3.93 -5.77
CA GLU A 90 2.95 3.69 -5.46
C GLU A 90 3.08 3.12 -4.05
N ILE A 91 4.02 2.18 -3.89
CA ILE A 91 4.44 1.69 -2.57
C ILE A 91 5.96 1.61 -2.48
N ARG A 92 6.51 2.02 -1.34
CA ARG A 92 7.92 1.88 -0.99
C ARG A 92 8.05 0.88 0.14
N ILE A 93 8.84 -0.16 -0.10
CA ILE A 93 9.04 -1.30 0.79
C ILE A 93 10.52 -1.37 1.13
N PRO A 94 10.94 -1.43 2.39
CA PRO A 94 12.34 -1.59 2.74
C PRO A 94 12.86 -2.95 2.24
N GLU A 95 14.13 -3.02 1.90
CA GLU A 95 14.79 -4.26 1.47
C GLU A 95 14.67 -5.36 2.55
N ASN A 96 14.68 -4.96 3.81
CA ASN A 96 14.41 -5.82 4.96
C ASN A 96 13.55 -5.07 5.98
N PHE A 97 12.55 -5.74 6.53
CA PHE A 97 11.79 -5.19 7.65
C PHE A 97 12.62 -5.16 8.93
N ASP A 98 12.41 -4.12 9.74
CA ASP A 98 12.96 -4.06 11.11
C ASP A 98 12.34 -5.17 11.97
N LYS A 99 13.08 -5.64 12.95
CA LYS A 99 12.60 -6.66 13.91
C LYS A 99 11.51 -6.14 14.85
N ARG A 100 11.35 -4.81 14.95
CA ARG A 100 10.38 -4.16 15.84
C ARG A 100 9.10 -3.76 15.13
N GLN A 101 9.16 -3.48 13.80
CA GLN A 101 8.01 -3.08 13.01
C GLN A 101 8.25 -3.29 11.52
N ARG A 102 7.16 -3.43 10.76
CA ARG A 102 7.14 -3.61 9.30
C ARG A 102 6.59 -2.34 8.67
N ASP A 103 7.46 -1.42 8.29
CA ASP A 103 7.08 -0.13 7.72
C ASP A 103 6.99 -0.18 6.20
N VAL A 104 5.92 0.39 5.64
CA VAL A 104 5.78 0.68 4.21
C VAL A 104 5.23 2.08 4.01
N TYR A 105 5.53 2.72 2.88
CA TYR A 105 5.05 4.06 2.52
C TYR A 105 4.24 3.97 1.25
N MET A 106 3.09 4.62 1.18
CA MET A 106 2.22 4.53 0.01
C MET A 106 1.61 5.85 -0.43
N SER A 107 1.21 5.89 -1.68
CA SER A 107 0.23 6.83 -2.24
C SER A 107 -0.66 6.08 -3.25
N GLY A 108 -1.87 6.61 -3.53
CA GLY A 108 -2.84 5.96 -4.41
C GLY A 108 -3.79 5.04 -3.66
N GLU A 109 -4.19 3.92 -4.27
CA GLU A 109 -5.15 2.98 -3.68
C GLU A 109 -4.59 1.56 -3.61
N ILE A 110 -4.54 1.01 -2.39
CA ILE A 110 -3.99 -0.31 -2.11
C ILE A 110 -4.89 -1.05 -1.13
N TYR A 111 -5.22 -2.28 -1.47
CA TYR A 111 -5.84 -3.25 -0.57
C TYR A 111 -4.76 -4.10 0.08
N PHE A 112 -4.83 -4.25 1.41
CA PHE A 112 -3.86 -4.94 2.24
C PHE A 112 -4.48 -6.16 2.90
N GLU A 113 -3.84 -7.31 2.77
CA GLU A 113 -4.09 -8.53 3.56
C GLU A 113 -2.82 -8.84 4.36
N ILE A 114 -2.75 -8.30 5.58
CA ILE A 114 -1.54 -8.35 6.38
C ILE A 114 -1.48 -9.65 7.19
N ALA A 115 -0.38 -10.37 7.02
CA ALA A 115 -0.07 -11.57 7.80
C ALA A 115 -0.03 -11.24 9.30
N ARG A 116 -0.71 -12.08 10.10
CA ARG A 116 -0.84 -11.83 11.53
C ARG A 116 0.48 -12.01 12.26
N ASP A 117 0.93 -10.94 12.88
CA ASP A 117 2.05 -10.91 13.81
C ASP A 117 1.76 -9.88 14.90
N THR A 118 1.56 -10.33 16.14
CA THR A 118 1.26 -9.47 17.28
C THR A 118 2.51 -8.89 17.95
N ALA A 119 3.68 -9.43 17.66
CA ALA A 119 4.95 -8.98 18.20
C ALA A 119 5.57 -7.87 17.34
N VAL A 120 5.37 -7.95 16.00
CA VAL A 120 5.94 -7.02 15.02
C VAL A 120 4.82 -6.35 14.23
N PRO A 121 4.33 -5.18 14.65
CA PRO A 121 3.24 -4.47 13.98
C PRO A 121 3.61 -4.09 12.54
N PHE A 122 2.59 -4.03 11.67
CA PHE A 122 2.70 -3.50 10.32
C PHE A 122 2.19 -2.06 10.29
N ILE A 123 2.97 -1.15 9.73
CA ILE A 123 2.67 0.28 9.70
C ILE A 123 2.67 0.77 8.26
N VAL A 124 1.52 1.26 7.81
CA VAL A 124 1.37 1.95 6.52
C VAL A 124 1.48 3.45 6.76
N HIS A 125 2.50 4.05 6.19
CA HIS A 125 2.72 5.50 6.21
C HIS A 125 2.06 6.14 4.99
N THR A 126 1.26 7.17 5.22
CA THR A 126 0.68 8.06 4.22
C THR A 126 1.14 9.49 4.50
N ASP A 127 0.86 10.43 3.60
CA ASP A 127 1.24 11.83 3.79
C ASP A 127 0.54 12.49 5.00
N ARG A 128 -0.59 11.95 5.46
CA ARG A 128 -1.45 12.56 6.46
C ARG A 128 -1.61 11.80 7.76
N GLY A 129 -1.09 10.59 7.83
CA GLY A 129 -1.19 9.77 9.03
C GLY A 129 -0.63 8.37 8.83
N ASN A 130 -0.60 7.61 9.91
CA ASN A 130 -0.07 6.25 9.91
C ASN A 130 -1.16 5.26 10.32
N ILE A 131 -1.21 4.13 9.63
CA ILE A 131 -2.15 3.04 9.88
C ILE A 131 -1.37 1.88 10.49
N LYS A 132 -1.66 1.55 11.75
CA LYS A 132 -0.99 0.45 12.48
C LYS A 132 -1.93 -0.73 12.62
N VAL A 133 -1.44 -1.92 12.23
CA VAL A 133 -2.19 -3.18 12.28
C VAL A 133 -1.31 -4.34 12.76
N LEU A 134 -1.94 -5.45 13.20
CA LEU A 134 -1.26 -6.66 13.68
C LEU A 134 -1.63 -7.93 12.89
N GLY A 135 -2.47 -7.79 11.85
CA GLY A 135 -3.03 -8.88 11.04
C GLY A 135 -4.46 -8.54 10.67
N THR A 136 -4.64 -7.91 9.54
CA THR A 136 -5.84 -7.12 9.22
C THR A 136 -6.01 -7.07 7.71
N SER A 137 -7.26 -7.14 7.23
CA SER A 137 -7.59 -6.88 5.84
C SER A 137 -8.30 -5.53 5.75
N PHE A 138 -7.76 -4.62 4.93
CA PHE A 138 -8.25 -3.25 4.81
C PHE A 138 -7.83 -2.60 3.50
N SER A 139 -8.56 -1.56 3.10
CA SER A 139 -8.23 -0.70 1.96
C SER A 139 -7.73 0.65 2.44
N VAL A 140 -6.79 1.23 1.71
CA VAL A 140 -6.35 2.63 1.85
C VAL A 140 -6.41 3.31 0.51
N ARG A 141 -7.04 4.49 0.44
CA ARG A 141 -7.10 5.37 -0.73
C ARG A 141 -6.56 6.73 -0.35
N ASP A 142 -5.42 7.10 -0.92
CA ASP A 142 -4.70 8.35 -0.65
C ASP A 142 -4.05 8.90 -1.93
N TYR A 143 -4.86 9.25 -2.96
CA TYR A 143 -4.37 9.93 -4.14
C TYR A 143 -4.07 11.40 -3.84
N GLN A 144 -2.98 11.94 -4.35
CA GLN A 144 -2.53 13.32 -4.06
C GLN A 144 -3.52 14.40 -4.53
N ASP A 145 -4.25 14.15 -5.61
CA ASP A 145 -5.23 15.04 -6.21
C ASP A 145 -6.63 14.93 -5.59
N GLU A 146 -6.84 13.99 -4.67
CA GLU A 146 -8.11 13.81 -3.95
C GLU A 146 -8.12 14.56 -2.62
N THR A 147 -9.29 15.10 -2.28
CA THR A 147 -9.53 15.86 -1.04
C THR A 147 -9.46 15.00 0.21
N PHE A 148 -9.73 13.70 0.11
CA PHE A 148 -9.82 12.79 1.24
C PHE A 148 -8.77 11.69 1.16
N LEU A 149 -8.22 11.34 2.34
CA LEU A 149 -7.67 10.03 2.60
C LEU A 149 -8.79 9.16 3.19
N GLU A 150 -8.94 7.96 2.66
CA GLU A 150 -9.94 7.00 3.15
C GLU A 150 -9.25 5.69 3.54
N THR A 151 -9.66 5.12 4.68
CA THR A 151 -9.26 3.76 5.05
C THR A 151 -10.48 2.97 5.52
N THR A 152 -10.69 1.79 4.92
CA THR A 152 -11.86 0.93 5.17
C THR A 152 -11.40 -0.38 5.77
N LEU A 153 -11.91 -0.72 6.95
CA LEU A 153 -11.57 -1.95 7.63
C LEU A 153 -12.53 -3.09 7.24
N VAL A 154 -11.99 -4.15 6.64
CA VAL A 154 -12.73 -5.36 6.29
C VAL A 154 -12.69 -6.38 7.44
N SER A 155 -11.51 -6.69 7.96
CA SER A 155 -11.35 -7.63 9.08
C SER A 155 -10.17 -7.27 9.96
N GLY A 156 -10.24 -7.58 11.25
CA GLY A 156 -9.19 -7.29 12.22
C GLY A 156 -9.41 -5.99 12.97
N LYS A 157 -8.37 -5.18 13.13
CA LYS A 157 -8.38 -3.89 13.84
C LYS A 157 -7.36 -2.94 13.25
N ILE A 158 -7.74 -1.69 13.08
CA ILE A 158 -6.87 -0.56 12.70
C ILE A 158 -6.72 0.40 13.87
N ALA A 159 -5.49 0.90 14.07
CA ALA A 159 -5.22 2.13 14.80
C ALA A 159 -4.69 3.15 13.79
N PHE A 160 -5.46 4.20 13.52
CA PHE A 160 -5.06 5.32 12.66
C PHE A 160 -4.51 6.45 13.54
N ASN A 161 -3.29 6.86 13.25
CA ASN A 161 -2.58 7.91 14.01
C ASN A 161 -2.36 9.13 13.13
N GLN A 162 -2.90 10.27 13.56
CA GLN A 162 -2.69 11.58 12.94
C GLN A 162 -2.21 12.56 14.01
N SER A 163 -0.95 12.95 13.94
CA SER A 163 -0.31 13.80 14.97
C SER A 163 -0.49 13.21 16.39
N GLU A 164 -1.23 13.89 17.26
CA GLU A 164 -1.52 13.44 18.63
C GLU A 164 -2.86 12.69 18.77
N LYS A 165 -3.60 12.51 17.66
CA LYS A 165 -4.90 11.84 17.65
C LYS A 165 -4.75 10.40 17.21
N GLU A 166 -5.34 9.48 17.96
CA GLU A 166 -5.45 8.07 17.58
C GLU A 166 -6.93 7.68 17.45
N VAL A 167 -7.28 7.09 16.31
CA VAL A 167 -8.63 6.61 16.01
C VAL A 167 -8.59 5.11 15.73
N TYR A 168 -9.46 4.36 16.41
CA TYR A 168 -9.60 2.91 16.21
C TYR A 168 -10.80 2.60 15.34
N LEU A 169 -10.60 1.73 14.34
CA LEU A 169 -11.67 1.21 13.49
C LEU A 169 -12.04 -0.22 13.86
N LYS A 170 -13.31 -0.52 13.70
CA LYS A 170 -13.91 -1.87 13.74
C LYS A 170 -14.26 -2.32 12.32
N PRO A 171 -14.44 -3.63 12.08
CA PRO A 171 -14.90 -4.13 10.79
C PRO A 171 -16.17 -3.41 10.30
N ASN A 172 -16.20 -3.14 8.98
CA ASN A 172 -17.21 -2.33 8.30
C ASN A 172 -17.19 -0.83 8.60
N GLU A 173 -16.16 -0.32 9.27
CA GLU A 173 -15.99 1.12 9.45
C GLU A 173 -14.98 1.66 8.41
N GLN A 174 -15.28 2.84 7.87
CA GLN A 174 -14.43 3.66 7.05
C GLN A 174 -14.11 4.96 7.76
N LEU A 175 -12.81 5.26 7.85
CA LEU A 175 -12.31 6.56 8.23
C LEU A 175 -12.10 7.41 6.98
N ARG A 176 -12.59 8.65 7.00
CA ARG A 176 -12.31 9.68 6.00
C ARG A 176 -11.62 10.85 6.69
N LEU A 177 -10.43 11.19 6.20
CA LEU A 177 -9.66 12.35 6.63
C LEU A 177 -9.66 13.40 5.52
N ASN A 178 -10.21 14.57 5.79
CA ASN A 178 -10.10 15.71 4.89
C ASN A 178 -8.68 16.28 4.95
N LYS A 179 -7.97 16.27 3.80
CA LYS A 179 -6.56 16.65 3.70
C LYS A 179 -6.33 18.16 3.84
N GLU A 180 -7.35 18.97 3.60
CA GLU A 180 -7.27 20.43 3.67
C GLU A 180 -7.36 20.95 5.10
N ASN A 181 -8.36 20.45 5.87
CA ASN A 181 -8.63 20.92 7.24
C ASN A 181 -8.23 19.94 8.34
N GLY A 182 -7.83 18.70 8.01
CA GLY A 182 -7.44 17.66 8.97
C GLY A 182 -8.61 17.06 9.75
N GLU A 183 -9.86 17.32 9.34
CA GLU A 183 -11.03 16.75 9.97
C GLU A 183 -11.18 15.26 9.65
N THR A 184 -11.46 14.46 10.67
CA THR A 184 -11.60 13.01 10.54
C THR A 184 -12.99 12.58 10.93
N THR A 185 -13.65 11.80 10.07
CA THR A 185 -14.95 11.17 10.33
C THR A 185 -14.85 9.65 10.23
N VAL A 186 -15.72 8.93 10.94
CA VAL A 186 -15.84 7.47 10.86
C VAL A 186 -17.29 7.12 10.59
N GLU A 187 -17.53 6.30 9.58
CA GLU A 187 -18.88 5.86 9.20
C GLU A 187 -18.92 4.37 8.88
N MET A 188 -20.10 3.75 8.95
CA MET A 188 -20.33 2.37 8.56
C MET A 188 -20.49 2.27 7.05
N VAL A 189 -19.79 1.31 6.42
CA VAL A 189 -19.84 1.08 4.97
C VAL A 189 -20.07 -0.40 4.64
N ASP A 190 -20.51 -0.69 3.41
CA ASP A 190 -20.64 -2.05 2.91
C ASP A 190 -19.30 -2.52 2.33
N VAL A 191 -18.57 -3.34 3.09
CA VAL A 191 -17.23 -3.83 2.69
C VAL A 191 -17.25 -4.91 1.61
N ARG A 192 -18.43 -5.37 1.13
CA ARG A 192 -18.52 -6.32 -0.01
C ARG A 192 -18.09 -5.72 -1.34
N LEU A 193 -17.79 -4.44 -1.36
CA LEU A 193 -17.30 -3.70 -2.53
C LEU A 193 -15.77 -3.63 -2.61
N TYR A 194 -15.07 -4.19 -1.61
CA TYR A 194 -13.60 -4.18 -1.49
C TYR A 194 -12.98 -5.55 -1.67
#